data_02fa2cf47cadbd9f98d66898d782c9ac
#
_entry.id   02fa2cf47cadbd9f98d66898d782c9ac
#
_cell.length_a   1.000
_cell.length_b   1.000
_cell.length_c   1.000
_cell.angle_alpha   90.00
_cell.angle_beta   90.00
_cell.angle_gamma   90.00
#
_symmetry.space_group_name_H-M   'P 1'
#
loop_
_entity.id
_entity.type
_entity.pdbx_description
1 polymer ?
#
loop_
_entity_poly.entity_id
_entity_poly.type
_entity_poly.pdbx_seq_one_letter_code
_entity_poly.pdbx_strand_id
1 'polypeptide(L)'
;MNLKIAVLSGDGIGPEVILQAKKALYAISVAYDHEFIFEDALIGAVAIEKTRNPLPEQTLNLCLNTDAVLFGAIGNPKYDNNPESKVRPEQGLLKLRQELGLYANIRPIKPFKNLLDASPIKKEVIENVDFVIYRELTGGSYYGEKTMNEEGTFASDICEYSETEINRITHQAFKAAQGRRKKVTLVDKSNVLETSRLWRKLVKEIAKQYPDVKLECQYIDNVAMQIITDPKQYDVILTENLFGDILSDEACAIMGSIGLMASASVGDNKALFEPIHGSYPQAKKKNIANPIASILSAAMLLEHFGLQTEARKVYEAVEKAIEYKVVTVDLNPDSRFGTNDVGDFISNVILSKDDLYFKNDNVQIGQSTIV
;
A
#
# COMPACT_ATOMS: atom_id res chain seq x y z
N MET A 1 21.70 -10.26 5.11
CA MET A 1 21.18 -9.07 5.86
C MET A 1 20.32 -9.55 7.00
N ASN A 2 20.35 -8.88 8.15
CA ASN A 2 19.50 -9.22 9.30
C ASN A 2 18.51 -8.09 9.48
N LEU A 3 17.19 -8.40 9.50
CA LEU A 3 16.12 -7.43 9.69
C LEU A 3 15.16 -7.91 10.77
N LYS A 4 14.80 -6.99 11.68
CA LYS A 4 13.71 -7.18 12.64
C LYS A 4 12.46 -6.50 12.11
N ILE A 5 11.39 -7.25 11.96
CA ILE A 5 10.15 -6.80 11.34
C ILE A 5 9.00 -6.95 12.34
N ALA A 6 8.40 -5.84 12.75
CA ALA A 6 7.17 -5.87 13.51
C ALA A 6 6.02 -6.28 12.58
N VAL A 7 5.24 -7.28 12.99
CA VAL A 7 4.12 -7.78 12.20
C VAL A 7 2.81 -7.41 12.89
N LEU A 8 2.06 -6.53 12.24
CA LEU A 8 0.78 -6.05 12.71
C LEU A 8 -0.33 -6.61 11.80
N SER A 9 -0.76 -7.83 12.08
CA SER A 9 -1.76 -8.51 11.25
C SER A 9 -3.10 -7.77 11.20
N GLY A 10 -3.51 -7.12 12.30
CA GLY A 10 -4.71 -6.30 12.37
C GLY A 10 -6.02 -7.08 12.31
N ASP A 11 -6.98 -6.56 11.54
CA ASP A 11 -8.38 -6.99 11.54
C ASP A 11 -8.77 -7.78 10.27
N GLY A 12 -9.93 -8.42 10.33
CA GLY A 12 -10.57 -9.07 9.18
C GLY A 12 -9.70 -10.11 8.48
N ILE A 13 -9.38 -9.88 7.19
CA ILE A 13 -8.50 -10.73 6.37
C ILE A 13 -7.01 -10.48 6.63
N GLY A 14 -6.66 -9.43 7.37
CA GLY A 14 -5.27 -9.04 7.62
C GLY A 14 -4.37 -10.22 8.05
N PRO A 15 -4.75 -11.04 9.04
CA PRO A 15 -3.95 -12.21 9.45
C PRO A 15 -3.70 -13.22 8.31
N GLU A 16 -4.68 -13.41 7.41
CA GLU A 16 -4.58 -14.38 6.31
C GLU A 16 -3.60 -13.89 5.23
N VAL A 17 -3.70 -12.62 4.83
CA VAL A 17 -2.85 -12.06 3.76
C VAL A 17 -1.42 -11.81 4.24
N ILE A 18 -1.23 -11.37 5.50
CA ILE A 18 0.09 -11.15 6.09
C ILE A 18 0.85 -12.47 6.26
N LEU A 19 0.16 -13.55 6.59
CA LEU A 19 0.80 -14.86 6.64
C LEU A 19 1.47 -15.21 5.30
N GLN A 20 0.84 -14.88 4.17
CA GLN A 20 1.42 -15.16 2.85
C GLN A 20 2.61 -14.22 2.54
N ALA A 21 2.56 -12.97 2.95
CA ALA A 21 3.70 -12.06 2.86
C ALA A 21 4.89 -12.53 3.72
N LYS A 22 4.64 -13.00 4.95
CA LYS A 22 5.67 -13.62 5.81
C LYS A 22 6.29 -14.85 5.14
N LYS A 23 5.49 -15.73 4.52
CA LYS A 23 5.99 -16.91 3.78
C LYS A 23 6.91 -16.50 2.63
N ALA A 24 6.53 -15.49 1.84
CA ALA A 24 7.37 -14.98 0.76
C ALA A 24 8.70 -14.41 1.27
N LEU A 25 8.68 -13.60 2.34
CA LEU A 25 9.90 -13.09 2.97
C LEU A 25 10.77 -14.21 3.55
N TYR A 26 10.17 -15.23 4.18
CA TYR A 26 10.90 -16.40 4.67
C TYR A 26 11.53 -17.17 3.50
N ALA A 27 10.81 -17.38 2.41
CA ALA A 27 11.35 -18.01 1.21
C ALA A 27 12.57 -17.24 0.66
N ILE A 28 12.51 -15.91 0.65
CA ILE A 28 13.65 -15.04 0.30
C ILE A 28 14.81 -15.24 1.28
N SER A 29 14.54 -15.26 2.60
CA SER A 29 15.60 -15.42 3.59
C SER A 29 16.38 -16.76 3.40
N VAL A 30 15.67 -17.83 3.08
CA VAL A 30 16.27 -19.13 2.79
C VAL A 30 17.04 -19.13 1.45
N ALA A 31 16.45 -18.52 0.40
CA ALA A 31 17.04 -18.55 -0.95
C ALA A 31 18.31 -17.69 -1.07
N TYR A 32 18.43 -16.63 -0.26
CA TYR A 32 19.50 -15.63 -0.35
C TYR A 32 20.34 -15.49 0.92
N ASP A 33 20.20 -16.41 1.88
CA ASP A 33 20.94 -16.44 3.15
C ASP A 33 20.80 -15.12 3.95
N HIS A 34 19.55 -14.71 4.17
CA HIS A 34 19.20 -13.58 5.04
C HIS A 34 18.58 -14.09 6.35
N GLU A 35 18.58 -13.24 7.38
CA GLU A 35 17.90 -13.50 8.64
C GLU A 35 16.80 -12.45 8.85
N PHE A 36 15.53 -12.86 8.75
CA PHE A 36 14.38 -12.01 9.03
C PHE A 36 13.68 -12.48 10.29
N ILE A 37 13.66 -11.63 11.32
CA ILE A 37 13.04 -11.90 12.61
C ILE A 37 11.68 -11.19 12.65
N PHE A 38 10.61 -11.97 12.80
CA PHE A 38 9.24 -11.46 12.84
C PHE A 38 8.73 -11.43 14.28
N GLU A 39 8.24 -10.26 14.72
CA GLU A 39 7.64 -10.07 16.03
C GLU A 39 6.19 -9.58 15.87
N ASP A 40 5.22 -10.43 16.28
CA ASP A 40 3.79 -10.15 16.12
C ASP A 40 3.28 -9.25 17.25
N ALA A 41 2.46 -8.24 16.91
CA ALA A 41 1.80 -7.36 17.88
C ALA A 41 0.37 -6.99 17.47
N LEU A 42 -0.42 -6.50 18.44
CA LEU A 42 -1.84 -6.19 18.29
C LEU A 42 -2.05 -4.75 17.83
N ILE A 43 -2.94 -4.55 16.87
CA ILE A 43 -3.43 -3.23 16.45
C ILE A 43 -4.90 -3.34 15.99
N GLY A 44 -5.63 -2.23 16.00
CA GLY A 44 -6.98 -2.15 15.46
C GLY A 44 -8.06 -2.69 16.39
N ALA A 45 -9.12 -3.25 15.82
CA ALA A 45 -10.27 -3.76 16.58
C ALA A 45 -9.88 -4.91 17.51
N VAL A 46 -8.99 -5.81 17.07
CA VAL A 46 -8.48 -6.90 17.91
C VAL A 46 -7.70 -6.39 19.13
N ALA A 47 -7.00 -5.27 18.99
CA ALA A 47 -6.34 -4.61 20.10
C ALA A 47 -7.34 -3.94 21.05
N ILE A 48 -8.34 -3.22 20.53
CA ILE A 48 -9.40 -2.60 21.35
C ILE A 48 -10.13 -3.67 22.19
N GLU A 49 -10.46 -4.81 21.60
CA GLU A 49 -11.16 -5.89 22.30
C GLU A 49 -10.34 -6.46 23.47
N LYS A 50 -9.01 -6.52 23.33
CA LYS A 50 -8.14 -7.07 24.39
C LYS A 50 -7.64 -6.03 25.40
N THR A 51 -7.41 -4.78 24.96
CA THR A 51 -6.70 -3.76 25.75
C THR A 51 -7.45 -2.45 25.89
N ARG A 52 -8.60 -2.29 25.20
CA ARG A 52 -9.37 -1.04 25.06
C ARG A 52 -8.61 0.10 24.38
N ASN A 53 -7.51 -0.21 23.72
CA ASN A 53 -6.67 0.73 22.99
C ASN A 53 -6.40 0.20 21.57
N PRO A 54 -6.64 0.99 20.50
CA PRO A 54 -6.39 0.54 19.12
C PRO A 54 -4.90 0.39 18.80
N LEU A 55 -4.02 1.04 19.56
CA LEU A 55 -2.56 0.92 19.47
C LEU A 55 -1.99 0.79 20.88
N PRO A 56 -1.83 -0.43 21.43
CA PRO A 56 -1.20 -0.65 22.72
C PRO A 56 0.23 -0.10 22.75
N GLU A 57 0.67 0.36 23.94
CA GLU A 57 2.02 0.92 24.10
C GLU A 57 3.12 -0.09 23.77
N GLN A 58 2.90 -1.37 24.08
CA GLN A 58 3.82 -2.44 23.70
C GLN A 58 3.98 -2.55 22.19
N THR A 59 2.90 -2.42 21.42
CA THR A 59 2.94 -2.44 19.96
C THR A 59 3.72 -1.25 19.42
N LEU A 60 3.45 -0.04 19.94
CA LEU A 60 4.18 1.15 19.52
C LEU A 60 5.68 1.01 19.82
N ASN A 61 6.03 0.58 21.02
CA ASN A 61 7.42 0.37 21.42
C ASN A 61 8.12 -0.67 20.54
N LEU A 62 7.44 -1.76 20.16
CA LEU A 62 7.97 -2.73 19.23
C LEU A 62 8.28 -2.08 17.87
N CYS A 63 7.33 -1.35 17.29
CA CYS A 63 7.50 -0.69 15.99
C CYS A 63 8.63 0.35 16.01
N LEU A 64 8.81 1.06 17.12
CA LEU A 64 9.92 2.02 17.29
C LEU A 64 11.29 1.33 17.35
N ASN A 65 11.36 0.07 17.79
CA ASN A 65 12.62 -0.68 17.99
C ASN A 65 12.90 -1.74 16.92
N THR A 66 12.05 -1.85 15.89
CA THR A 66 12.26 -2.73 14.73
C THR A 66 12.68 -1.92 13.49
N ASP A 67 13.24 -2.59 12.50
CA ASP A 67 13.72 -1.97 11.27
C ASP A 67 12.56 -1.56 10.36
N ALA A 68 11.52 -2.41 10.30
CA ALA A 68 10.32 -2.16 9.49
C ALA A 68 9.05 -2.67 10.17
N VAL A 69 7.92 -2.21 9.68
CA VAL A 69 6.60 -2.72 10.04
C VAL A 69 5.93 -3.35 8.82
N LEU A 70 5.48 -4.59 8.95
CA LEU A 70 4.61 -5.26 7.99
C LEU A 70 3.19 -5.27 8.54
N PHE A 71 2.27 -4.63 7.83
CA PHE A 71 0.91 -4.39 8.30
C PHE A 71 -0.13 -5.06 7.40
N GLY A 72 -1.16 -5.67 8.00
CA GLY A 72 -2.20 -6.39 7.28
C GLY A 72 -3.37 -5.52 6.85
N ALA A 73 -4.31 -5.33 7.76
CA ALA A 73 -5.49 -4.51 7.48
C ALA A 73 -6.12 -4.00 8.77
N ILE A 74 -6.92 -2.94 8.68
CA ILE A 74 -7.58 -2.34 9.83
C ILE A 74 -9.05 -2.06 9.52
N GLY A 75 -9.86 -2.03 10.57
CA GLY A 75 -11.28 -1.68 10.49
C GLY A 75 -12.22 -2.82 10.86
N ASN A 76 -13.33 -2.44 11.51
CA ASN A 76 -14.37 -3.40 11.86
C ASN A 76 -15.73 -2.67 11.93
N PRO A 77 -16.75 -3.11 11.17
CA PRO A 77 -18.08 -2.51 11.11
C PRO A 77 -18.76 -2.32 12.48
N LYS A 78 -18.36 -3.09 13.49
CA LYS A 78 -18.83 -2.94 14.87
C LYS A 78 -18.57 -1.55 15.43
N TYR A 79 -17.45 -0.91 15.03
CA TYR A 79 -17.06 0.42 15.47
C TYR A 79 -17.60 1.52 14.56
N ASP A 80 -17.68 1.26 13.24
CA ASP A 80 -18.15 2.24 12.25
C ASP A 80 -19.65 2.51 12.39
N ASN A 81 -20.41 1.46 12.68
CA ASN A 81 -21.87 1.53 12.82
C ASN A 81 -22.32 1.95 14.23
N ASN A 82 -21.39 2.27 15.13
CA ASN A 82 -21.70 2.75 16.48
C ASN A 82 -21.33 4.22 16.64
N PRO A 83 -22.27 5.16 16.53
CA PRO A 83 -22.00 6.61 16.68
C PRO A 83 -21.49 6.99 18.07
N GLU A 84 -21.77 6.18 19.09
CA GLU A 84 -21.30 6.39 20.48
C GLU A 84 -19.85 5.90 20.70
N SER A 85 -19.28 5.20 19.72
CA SER A 85 -17.91 4.70 19.85
C SER A 85 -16.90 5.83 19.76
N LYS A 86 -16.29 6.17 20.90
CA LYS A 86 -15.21 7.16 20.99
C LYS A 86 -13.86 6.62 20.50
N VAL A 87 -13.73 5.30 20.37
CA VAL A 87 -12.50 4.62 19.99
C VAL A 87 -12.75 3.81 18.72
N ARG A 88 -11.97 4.08 17.68
CA ARG A 88 -12.05 3.39 16.38
C ARG A 88 -10.71 2.73 16.04
N PRO A 89 -10.74 1.58 15.33
CA PRO A 89 -9.52 0.88 14.90
C PRO A 89 -8.54 1.78 14.14
N GLU A 90 -9.03 2.61 13.22
CA GLU A 90 -8.26 3.48 12.32
C GLU A 90 -7.42 4.51 13.10
N GLN A 91 -7.87 4.94 14.29
CA GLN A 91 -7.10 5.83 15.16
C GLN A 91 -5.75 5.21 15.56
N GLY A 92 -5.69 3.88 15.65
CA GLY A 92 -4.44 3.15 15.94
C GLY A 92 -3.42 3.30 14.81
N LEU A 93 -3.86 3.17 13.56
CA LEU A 93 -2.98 3.30 12.38
C LEU A 93 -2.55 4.76 12.19
N LEU A 94 -3.47 5.72 12.31
CA LEU A 94 -3.14 7.14 12.19
C LEU A 94 -2.10 7.56 13.24
N LYS A 95 -2.29 7.14 14.50
CA LYS A 95 -1.33 7.39 15.57
C LYS A 95 0.02 6.71 15.28
N LEU A 96 0.02 5.45 14.83
CA LEU A 96 1.27 4.74 14.51
C LEU A 96 2.06 5.46 13.40
N ARG A 97 1.39 5.95 12.35
CA ARG A 97 2.03 6.71 11.27
C ARG A 97 2.67 8.00 11.78
N GLN A 98 2.01 8.72 12.67
CA GLN A 98 2.56 9.92 13.31
C GLN A 98 3.78 9.61 14.17
N GLU A 99 3.69 8.63 15.07
CA GLU A 99 4.75 8.29 16.02
C GLU A 99 6.01 7.74 15.32
N LEU A 100 5.83 7.06 14.18
CA LEU A 100 6.93 6.59 13.33
C LEU A 100 7.42 7.66 12.34
N GLY A 101 6.77 8.82 12.27
CA GLY A 101 7.12 9.90 11.34
C GLY A 101 6.95 9.53 9.87
N LEU A 102 5.97 8.70 9.54
CA LEU A 102 5.70 8.23 8.17
C LEU A 102 4.94 9.30 7.39
N TYR A 103 5.59 10.05 6.54
CA TYR A 103 4.99 11.18 5.84
C TYR A 103 4.71 10.95 4.36
N ALA A 104 5.36 9.99 3.72
CA ALA A 104 5.15 9.70 2.31
C ALA A 104 4.58 8.30 2.13
N ASN A 105 3.36 8.22 1.60
CA ASN A 105 2.75 6.96 1.20
C ASN A 105 2.95 6.77 -0.31
N ILE A 106 3.58 5.68 -0.68
CA ILE A 106 4.02 5.35 -2.03
C ILE A 106 3.14 4.22 -2.55
N ARG A 107 2.42 4.47 -3.64
CA ARG A 107 1.46 3.55 -4.25
C ARG A 107 1.80 3.36 -5.74
N PRO A 108 2.49 2.29 -6.14
CA PRO A 108 2.79 2.00 -7.54
C PRO A 108 1.55 1.47 -8.27
N ILE A 109 1.35 1.94 -9.50
CA ILE A 109 0.27 1.54 -10.39
C ILE A 109 0.90 1.00 -11.68
N LYS A 110 0.92 -0.32 -11.80
CA LYS A 110 1.50 -1.03 -12.95
C LYS A 110 0.74 -2.33 -13.17
N PRO A 111 -0.24 -2.34 -14.08
CA PRO A 111 -1.05 -3.52 -14.33
C PRO A 111 -0.21 -4.67 -14.90
N PHE A 112 -0.52 -5.90 -14.50
CA PHE A 112 0.11 -7.10 -15.02
C PHE A 112 -0.40 -7.41 -16.42
N LYS A 113 0.50 -7.73 -17.36
CA LYS A 113 0.14 -8.02 -18.77
C LYS A 113 -0.94 -9.09 -18.89
N ASN A 114 -0.87 -10.13 -18.06
CA ASN A 114 -1.79 -11.26 -18.11
C ASN A 114 -3.11 -11.01 -17.37
N LEU A 115 -3.32 -9.80 -16.79
CA LEU A 115 -4.54 -9.39 -16.09
C LEU A 115 -5.19 -8.14 -16.69
N LEU A 116 -4.77 -7.67 -17.88
CA LEU A 116 -5.36 -6.49 -18.50
C LEU A 116 -6.87 -6.64 -18.75
N ASP A 117 -7.33 -7.87 -19.00
CA ASP A 117 -8.74 -8.17 -19.21
C ASP A 117 -9.56 -8.23 -17.90
N ALA A 118 -8.91 -8.22 -16.72
CA ALA A 118 -9.59 -8.12 -15.42
C ALA A 118 -10.01 -6.68 -15.08
N SER A 119 -9.40 -5.69 -15.74
CA SER A 119 -9.78 -4.28 -15.58
C SER A 119 -11.08 -3.96 -16.33
N PRO A 120 -11.96 -3.10 -15.77
CA PRO A 120 -13.12 -2.59 -16.50
C PRO A 120 -12.74 -1.55 -17.57
N ILE A 121 -11.47 -1.12 -17.61
CA ILE A 121 -10.96 -0.14 -18.57
C ILE A 121 -10.43 -0.90 -19.79
N LYS A 122 -10.61 -0.29 -20.97
CA LYS A 122 -10.14 -0.88 -22.22
C LYS A 122 -8.63 -1.15 -22.16
N LYS A 123 -8.21 -2.32 -22.67
CA LYS A 123 -6.83 -2.80 -22.66
C LYS A 123 -5.84 -1.79 -23.27
N GLU A 124 -6.19 -1.20 -24.42
CA GLU A 124 -5.36 -0.21 -25.11
C GLU A 124 -5.10 1.06 -24.29
N VAL A 125 -5.95 1.37 -23.31
CA VAL A 125 -5.78 2.50 -22.40
C VAL A 125 -4.77 2.16 -21.31
N ILE A 126 -4.87 0.97 -20.70
CA ILE A 126 -4.09 0.58 -19.51
C ILE A 126 -2.81 -0.19 -19.82
N GLU A 127 -2.68 -0.74 -21.03
CA GLU A 127 -1.46 -1.43 -21.44
C GLU A 127 -0.23 -0.51 -21.37
N ASN A 128 0.84 -0.97 -20.72
CA ASN A 128 2.09 -0.22 -20.47
C ASN A 128 1.93 1.01 -19.56
N VAL A 129 0.87 1.07 -18.76
CA VAL A 129 0.78 2.03 -17.66
C VAL A 129 1.82 1.68 -16.61
N ASP A 130 2.58 2.68 -16.15
CA ASP A 130 3.55 2.55 -15.08
C ASP A 130 3.74 3.94 -14.45
N PHE A 131 3.03 4.23 -13.36
CA PHE A 131 3.22 5.45 -12.58
C PHE A 131 3.15 5.15 -11.08
N VAL A 132 3.56 6.10 -10.28
CA VAL A 132 3.52 5.99 -8.82
C VAL A 132 2.90 7.23 -8.20
N ILE A 133 2.06 7.04 -7.18
CA ILE A 133 1.46 8.12 -6.39
C ILE A 133 2.28 8.30 -5.12
N TYR A 134 2.74 9.53 -4.88
CA TYR A 134 3.33 10.02 -3.64
C TYR A 134 2.26 10.85 -2.92
N ARG A 135 1.61 10.24 -1.93
CA ARG A 135 0.56 10.82 -1.10
C ARG A 135 1.17 11.31 0.21
N GLU A 136 1.01 12.57 0.55
CA GLU A 136 1.35 13.06 1.90
C GLU A 136 0.46 12.36 2.92
N LEU A 137 1.00 12.01 4.10
CA LEU A 137 0.34 11.08 4.99
C LEU A 137 0.13 11.61 6.41
N THR A 138 0.62 12.81 6.76
CA THR A 138 0.63 13.31 8.14
C THR A 138 -0.06 14.65 8.33
N GLY A 139 -0.53 15.28 7.25
CA GLY A 139 -1.26 16.55 7.26
C GLY A 139 -2.67 16.44 6.71
N GLY A 140 -3.23 17.60 6.42
CA GLY A 140 -4.55 17.76 5.81
C GLY A 140 -5.71 17.46 6.76
N SER A 141 -6.90 17.25 6.20
CA SER A 141 -8.13 17.05 6.98
C SER A 141 -8.14 15.79 7.86
N TYR A 142 -7.24 14.82 7.58
CA TYR A 142 -7.16 13.60 8.40
C TYR A 142 -6.58 13.86 9.79
N TYR A 143 -5.74 14.88 9.92
CA TYR A 143 -5.02 15.21 11.15
C TYR A 143 -5.39 16.57 11.75
N GLY A 144 -6.07 17.44 11.00
CA GLY A 144 -6.55 18.71 11.48
C GLY A 144 -7.61 18.59 12.59
N GLU A 145 -7.89 19.69 13.23
CA GLU A 145 -8.92 19.76 14.28
C GLU A 145 -10.29 19.37 13.70
N LYS A 146 -11.02 18.56 14.46
CA LYS A 146 -12.37 18.08 14.13
C LYS A 146 -13.35 18.52 15.19
N THR A 147 -14.42 19.16 14.79
CA THR A 147 -15.47 19.60 15.74
C THR A 147 -16.84 19.13 15.26
N MET A 148 -17.70 18.86 16.22
CA MET A 148 -19.13 18.64 16.03
C MET A 148 -19.87 19.25 17.21
N ASN A 149 -20.94 20.01 16.97
CA ASN A 149 -21.75 20.54 18.06
C ASN A 149 -22.55 19.42 18.76
N GLU A 150 -23.05 19.70 19.95
CA GLU A 150 -23.75 18.71 20.78
C GLU A 150 -25.03 18.18 20.12
N GLU A 151 -25.70 19.02 19.33
CA GLU A 151 -26.94 18.67 18.62
C GLU A 151 -26.68 17.82 17.34
N GLY A 152 -25.40 17.64 16.92
CA GLY A 152 -25.05 16.91 15.70
C GLY A 152 -25.51 17.58 14.41
N THR A 153 -25.74 18.91 14.43
CA THR A 153 -26.24 19.69 13.30
C THR A 153 -25.18 20.52 12.60
N PHE A 154 -23.99 20.64 13.20
CA PHE A 154 -22.84 21.35 12.62
C PHE A 154 -21.55 20.55 12.91
N ALA A 155 -20.72 20.36 11.88
CA ALA A 155 -19.41 19.76 11.99
C ALA A 155 -18.40 20.49 11.10
N SER A 156 -17.12 20.49 11.51
CA SER A 156 -16.02 21.00 10.71
C SER A 156 -14.78 20.15 10.85
N ASP A 157 -14.03 20.02 9.75
CA ASP A 157 -12.69 19.43 9.69
C ASP A 157 -11.73 20.47 9.11
N ILE A 158 -10.65 20.78 9.84
CA ILE A 158 -9.64 21.72 9.37
C ILE A 158 -8.66 20.97 8.47
N CYS A 159 -8.42 21.51 7.27
CA CYS A 159 -7.35 21.04 6.37
C CYS A 159 -6.18 22.00 6.44
N GLU A 160 -5.05 21.55 6.95
CA GLU A 160 -3.85 22.39 7.09
C GLU A 160 -2.59 21.66 6.67
N TYR A 161 -1.62 22.41 6.14
CA TYR A 161 -0.30 21.94 5.72
C TYR A 161 0.76 22.97 6.02
N SER A 162 1.88 22.53 6.56
CA SER A 162 3.08 23.35 6.77
C SER A 162 4.06 23.23 5.59
N GLU A 163 4.95 24.22 5.49
CA GLU A 163 6.05 24.18 4.53
C GLU A 163 6.92 22.92 4.70
N THR A 164 7.20 22.49 5.93
CA THR A 164 8.02 21.31 6.21
C THR A 164 7.38 20.03 5.66
N GLU A 165 6.07 19.86 5.86
CA GLU A 165 5.34 18.69 5.37
C GLU A 165 5.37 18.61 3.84
N ILE A 166 5.12 19.74 3.17
CA ILE A 166 5.14 19.80 1.72
C ILE A 166 6.55 19.55 1.15
N ASN A 167 7.58 20.19 1.74
CA ASN A 167 8.94 20.12 1.25
C ASN A 167 9.49 18.68 1.31
N ARG A 168 9.33 17.97 2.43
CA ARG A 168 9.91 16.63 2.61
C ARG A 168 9.36 15.61 1.59
N ILE A 169 8.05 15.58 1.36
CA ILE A 169 7.48 14.66 0.38
C ILE A 169 7.78 15.08 -1.06
N THR A 170 7.86 16.40 -1.33
CA THR A 170 8.24 16.92 -2.64
C THR A 170 9.61 16.43 -3.05
N HIS A 171 10.60 16.51 -2.17
CA HIS A 171 11.94 15.98 -2.44
C HIS A 171 11.94 14.47 -2.71
N GLN A 172 11.13 13.70 -1.99
CA GLN A 172 10.97 12.26 -2.25
C GLN A 172 10.41 12.00 -3.65
N ALA A 173 9.35 12.70 -4.04
CA ALA A 173 8.73 12.54 -5.36
C ALA A 173 9.68 12.92 -6.51
N PHE A 174 10.43 14.03 -6.37
CA PHE A 174 11.39 14.44 -7.41
C PHE A 174 12.57 13.48 -7.53
N LYS A 175 13.13 12.98 -6.40
CA LYS A 175 14.17 11.94 -6.42
C LYS A 175 13.69 10.66 -7.09
N ALA A 176 12.47 10.22 -6.80
CA ALA A 176 11.87 9.08 -7.46
C ALA A 176 11.73 9.30 -8.97
N ALA A 177 11.27 10.48 -9.39
CA ALA A 177 11.14 10.83 -10.81
C ALA A 177 12.48 10.81 -11.56
N GLN A 178 13.59 11.19 -10.90
CA GLN A 178 14.94 11.12 -11.52
C GLN A 178 15.33 9.69 -11.93
N GLY A 179 14.91 8.68 -11.15
CA GLY A 179 15.10 7.26 -11.47
C GLY A 179 14.07 6.67 -12.44
N ARG A 180 13.08 7.47 -12.87
CA ARG A 180 11.97 7.07 -13.75
C ARG A 180 11.97 7.89 -15.04
N ARG A 181 10.77 8.27 -15.55
CA ARG A 181 10.61 9.04 -16.79
C ARG A 181 10.79 10.55 -16.64
N LYS A 182 11.29 11.01 -15.47
CA LYS A 182 11.65 12.39 -15.17
C LYS A 182 10.47 13.37 -15.27
N LYS A 183 9.30 12.95 -14.81
CA LYS A 183 8.10 13.79 -14.80
C LYS A 183 7.42 13.70 -13.42
N VAL A 184 7.15 14.84 -12.81
CA VAL A 184 6.28 14.98 -11.63
C VAL A 184 5.02 15.72 -12.04
N THR A 185 3.86 15.18 -11.70
CA THR A 185 2.57 15.86 -11.81
C THR A 185 2.08 16.19 -10.40
N LEU A 186 2.13 17.47 -10.03
CA LEU A 186 1.49 17.96 -8.81
C LEU A 186 -0.02 18.01 -9.02
N VAL A 187 -0.76 17.34 -8.16
CA VAL A 187 -2.22 17.35 -8.16
C VAL A 187 -2.73 18.12 -6.97
N ASP A 188 -3.48 19.19 -7.24
CA ASP A 188 -3.97 20.13 -6.25
C ASP A 188 -5.35 20.73 -6.63
N LYS A 189 -5.87 21.64 -5.80
CA LYS A 189 -7.07 22.44 -6.06
C LYS A 189 -6.81 23.95 -5.85
N SER A 190 -5.68 24.45 -6.36
CA SER A 190 -5.19 25.81 -6.09
C SER A 190 -6.07 26.93 -6.62
N ASN A 191 -7.03 26.63 -7.51
CA ASN A 191 -8.05 27.62 -7.92
C ASN A 191 -9.07 27.92 -6.81
N VAL A 192 -9.16 27.07 -5.76
CA VAL A 192 -10.13 27.20 -4.67
C VAL A 192 -9.43 27.25 -3.30
N LEU A 193 -8.50 26.33 -2.99
CA LEU A 193 -7.95 26.11 -1.66
C LEU A 193 -6.63 26.85 -1.43
N GLU A 194 -6.50 27.51 -0.27
CA GLU A 194 -5.25 28.17 0.14
C GLU A 194 -4.14 27.16 0.42
N THR A 195 -4.45 26.01 1.02
CA THR A 195 -3.49 24.92 1.21
C THR A 195 -2.90 24.47 -0.12
N SER A 196 -3.71 24.28 -1.15
CA SER A 196 -3.27 23.92 -2.50
C SER A 196 -2.43 25.02 -3.18
N ARG A 197 -2.70 26.31 -2.88
CA ARG A 197 -1.86 27.43 -3.35
C ARG A 197 -0.48 27.38 -2.72
N LEU A 198 -0.41 27.09 -1.42
CA LEU A 198 0.86 26.89 -0.71
C LEU A 198 1.64 25.71 -1.32
N TRP A 199 0.98 24.56 -1.51
CA TRP A 199 1.55 23.38 -2.17
C TRP A 199 2.15 23.76 -3.53
N ARG A 200 1.38 24.39 -4.41
CA ARG A 200 1.84 24.79 -5.76
C ARG A 200 3.01 25.75 -5.73
N LYS A 201 3.03 26.68 -4.80
CA LYS A 201 4.15 27.62 -4.60
C LYS A 201 5.43 26.90 -4.22
N LEU A 202 5.39 26.07 -3.18
CA LEU A 202 6.57 25.40 -2.64
C LEU A 202 7.10 24.33 -3.61
N VAL A 203 6.23 23.54 -4.22
CA VAL A 203 6.64 22.52 -5.19
C VAL A 203 7.32 23.15 -6.41
N LYS A 204 6.82 24.29 -6.90
CA LYS A 204 7.48 25.04 -8.00
C LYS A 204 8.85 25.58 -7.61
N GLU A 205 9.03 25.97 -6.36
CA GLU A 205 10.33 26.45 -5.86
C GLU A 205 11.32 25.29 -5.76
N ILE A 206 10.91 24.15 -5.20
CA ILE A 206 11.75 22.94 -5.09
C ILE A 206 12.12 22.39 -6.47
N ALA A 207 11.18 22.42 -7.44
CA ALA A 207 11.42 21.95 -8.80
C ALA A 207 12.65 22.58 -9.47
N LYS A 208 13.04 23.82 -9.10
CA LYS A 208 14.25 24.49 -9.61
C LYS A 208 15.55 23.75 -9.23
N GLN A 209 15.52 22.94 -8.16
CA GLN A 209 16.65 22.13 -7.72
C GLN A 209 16.78 20.81 -8.51
N TYR A 210 15.76 20.48 -9.33
CA TYR A 210 15.68 19.27 -10.15
C TYR A 210 15.46 19.61 -11.63
N PRO A 211 16.43 20.31 -12.29
CA PRO A 211 16.24 20.85 -13.64
C PRO A 211 16.06 19.79 -14.73
N ASP A 212 16.37 18.52 -14.42
CA ASP A 212 16.19 17.38 -15.29
C ASP A 212 14.82 16.71 -15.15
N VAL A 213 13.97 17.17 -14.23
CA VAL A 213 12.61 16.64 -13.98
C VAL A 213 11.56 17.66 -14.40
N LYS A 214 10.68 17.27 -15.32
CA LYS A 214 9.56 18.10 -15.75
C LYS A 214 8.49 18.16 -14.67
N LEU A 215 8.09 19.35 -14.23
CA LEU A 215 6.94 19.57 -13.35
C LEU A 215 5.72 20.00 -14.17
N GLU A 216 4.61 19.29 -13.98
CA GLU A 216 3.27 19.72 -14.40
C GLU A 216 2.36 19.91 -13.17
N CYS A 217 1.42 20.86 -13.26
CA CYS A 217 0.42 21.06 -12.21
C CYS A 217 -0.97 20.86 -12.79
N GLN A 218 -1.74 19.96 -12.22
CA GLN A 218 -3.11 19.67 -12.66
C GLN A 218 -4.09 19.78 -11.47
N TYR A 219 -5.35 20.13 -11.76
CA TYR A 219 -6.39 20.10 -10.74
C TYR A 219 -6.90 18.69 -10.52
N ILE A 220 -7.23 18.37 -9.27
CA ILE A 220 -7.67 17.04 -8.84
C ILE A 220 -8.86 16.51 -9.64
N ASP A 221 -9.85 17.36 -9.92
CA ASP A 221 -11.03 16.99 -10.72
C ASP A 221 -10.69 16.62 -12.17
N ASN A 222 -9.69 17.28 -12.77
CA ASN A 222 -9.20 16.88 -14.09
C ASN A 222 -8.41 15.58 -14.02
N VAL A 223 -7.57 15.40 -12.99
CA VAL A 223 -6.75 14.19 -12.84
C VAL A 223 -7.62 12.96 -12.58
N ALA A 224 -8.69 13.08 -11.78
CA ALA A 224 -9.66 12.01 -11.56
C ALA A 224 -10.25 11.48 -12.88
N MET A 225 -10.56 12.37 -13.84
CA MET A 225 -10.97 11.95 -15.17
C MET A 225 -9.81 11.37 -16.00
N GLN A 226 -8.64 12.03 -15.99
CA GLN A 226 -7.50 11.69 -16.83
C GLN A 226 -6.82 10.39 -16.41
N ILE A 227 -6.83 10.03 -15.13
CA ILE A 227 -6.23 8.80 -14.62
C ILE A 227 -6.93 7.54 -15.20
N ILE A 228 -8.21 7.68 -15.58
CA ILE A 228 -9.00 6.62 -16.22
C ILE A 228 -8.91 6.69 -17.74
N THR A 229 -8.86 7.89 -18.33
CA THR A 229 -8.94 8.06 -19.78
C THR A 229 -7.58 8.06 -20.49
N ASP A 230 -6.53 8.55 -19.84
CA ASP A 230 -5.16 8.61 -20.34
C ASP A 230 -4.12 8.45 -19.21
N PRO A 231 -4.08 7.29 -18.50
CA PRO A 231 -3.15 7.07 -17.38
C PRO A 231 -1.67 7.05 -17.79
N LYS A 232 -1.35 6.78 -19.07
CA LYS A 232 0.04 6.67 -19.57
C LYS A 232 0.82 7.98 -19.50
N GLN A 233 0.13 9.11 -19.42
CA GLN A 233 0.76 10.42 -19.31
C GLN A 233 1.45 10.64 -17.96
N TYR A 234 1.10 9.90 -16.90
CA TYR A 234 1.64 10.05 -15.56
C TYR A 234 2.90 9.21 -15.34
N ASP A 235 3.85 9.75 -14.58
CA ASP A 235 5.06 9.07 -14.13
C ASP A 235 5.13 9.07 -12.59
N VAL A 236 5.24 10.25 -11.98
CA VAL A 236 5.12 10.43 -10.53
C VAL A 236 4.01 11.44 -10.29
N ILE A 237 2.97 11.03 -9.58
CA ILE A 237 1.92 11.92 -9.07
C ILE A 237 2.31 12.32 -7.64
N LEU A 238 2.38 13.62 -7.36
CA LEU A 238 2.57 14.18 -6.04
C LEU A 238 1.29 14.87 -5.59
N THR A 239 0.76 14.54 -4.42
CA THR A 239 -0.50 15.13 -3.95
C THR A 239 -0.64 15.10 -2.43
N GLU A 240 -1.56 15.87 -1.93
CA GLU A 240 -1.96 15.93 -0.53
C GLU A 240 -2.71 14.64 -0.09
N ASN A 241 -3.00 14.53 1.20
CA ASN A 241 -3.50 13.32 1.83
C ASN A 241 -4.83 12.83 1.25
N LEU A 242 -5.90 13.63 1.34
CA LEU A 242 -7.24 13.22 0.90
C LEU A 242 -7.31 12.96 -0.61
N PHE A 243 -6.71 13.83 -1.43
CA PHE A 243 -6.70 13.63 -2.88
C PHE A 243 -5.92 12.38 -3.27
N GLY A 244 -4.80 12.13 -2.60
CA GLY A 244 -3.99 10.92 -2.84
C GLY A 244 -4.71 9.63 -2.46
N ASP A 245 -5.53 9.65 -1.42
CA ASP A 245 -6.38 8.51 -1.04
C ASP A 245 -7.38 8.19 -2.14
N ILE A 246 -8.17 9.19 -2.55
CA ILE A 246 -9.21 9.03 -3.57
C ILE A 246 -8.61 8.59 -4.91
N LEU A 247 -7.56 9.28 -5.39
CA LEU A 247 -6.94 8.95 -6.69
C LEU A 247 -6.32 7.55 -6.72
N SER A 248 -5.74 7.08 -5.62
CA SER A 248 -5.15 5.74 -5.61
C SER A 248 -6.19 4.63 -5.59
N ASP A 249 -7.33 4.85 -4.93
CA ASP A 249 -8.44 3.91 -4.97
C ASP A 249 -9.10 3.90 -6.35
N GLU A 250 -9.25 5.05 -6.98
CA GLU A 250 -9.69 5.15 -8.39
C GLU A 250 -8.73 4.41 -9.33
N ALA A 251 -7.41 4.56 -9.13
CA ALA A 251 -6.40 3.88 -9.91
C ALA A 251 -6.42 2.34 -9.75
N CYS A 252 -7.08 1.79 -8.71
CA CYS A 252 -7.30 0.34 -8.59
C CYS A 252 -8.05 -0.23 -9.80
N ALA A 253 -8.90 0.57 -10.45
CA ALA A 253 -9.59 0.16 -11.66
C ALA A 253 -8.62 -0.23 -12.80
N ILE A 254 -7.45 0.42 -12.87
CA ILE A 254 -6.39 0.11 -13.84
C ILE A 254 -5.79 -1.28 -13.55
N MET A 255 -5.62 -1.60 -12.27
CA MET A 255 -5.02 -2.88 -11.83
C MET A 255 -5.97 -4.07 -11.96
N GLY A 256 -7.28 -3.83 -12.04
CA GLY A 256 -8.34 -4.85 -12.12
C GLY A 256 -8.77 -5.45 -10.78
N SER A 257 -7.97 -5.30 -9.72
CA SER A 257 -8.34 -5.69 -8.35
C SER A 257 -7.56 -4.87 -7.33
N ILE A 258 -8.23 -4.46 -6.25
CA ILE A 258 -7.59 -3.84 -5.08
C ILE A 258 -6.62 -4.81 -4.38
N GLY A 259 -6.83 -6.12 -4.53
CA GLY A 259 -5.96 -7.18 -4.04
C GLY A 259 -4.59 -7.26 -4.73
N LEU A 260 -4.32 -6.41 -5.72
CA LEU A 260 -3.02 -6.26 -6.40
C LEU A 260 -2.27 -4.99 -5.96
N MET A 261 -2.88 -4.16 -5.10
CA MET A 261 -2.39 -2.83 -4.78
C MET A 261 -1.52 -2.84 -3.53
N ALA A 262 -0.21 -2.80 -3.74
CA ALA A 262 0.76 -2.64 -2.66
C ALA A 262 0.98 -1.19 -2.28
N SER A 263 1.45 -0.93 -1.06
CA SER A 263 1.91 0.38 -0.64
C SER A 263 3.04 0.33 0.39
N ALA A 264 3.80 1.42 0.43
CA ALA A 264 4.78 1.70 1.48
C ALA A 264 4.52 3.07 2.06
N SER A 265 4.50 3.17 3.38
CA SER A 265 4.47 4.43 4.13
C SER A 265 5.87 4.66 4.69
N VAL A 266 6.57 5.70 4.25
CA VAL A 266 7.97 5.93 4.59
C VAL A 266 8.17 7.27 5.28
N GLY A 267 9.08 7.28 6.25
CA GLY A 267 9.62 8.46 6.92
C GLY A 267 11.14 8.54 6.70
N ASP A 268 11.80 9.36 7.52
CA ASP A 268 13.26 9.49 7.43
C ASP A 268 14.00 8.25 7.96
N ASN A 269 13.45 7.57 8.98
CA ASN A 269 14.12 6.47 9.66
C ASN A 269 13.26 5.20 9.78
N LYS A 270 11.98 5.26 9.47
CA LYS A 270 11.03 4.17 9.64
C LYS A 270 10.19 3.98 8.39
N ALA A 271 9.75 2.75 8.18
CA ALA A 271 8.86 2.41 7.08
C ALA A 271 7.84 1.34 7.51
N LEU A 272 6.64 1.44 6.93
CA LEU A 272 5.55 0.51 7.10
C LEU A 272 5.07 0.07 5.71
N PHE A 273 4.89 -1.23 5.53
CA PHE A 273 4.50 -1.86 4.27
C PHE A 273 3.16 -2.55 4.44
N GLU A 274 2.19 -2.19 3.61
CA GLU A 274 0.80 -2.61 3.75
C GLU A 274 0.10 -2.72 2.40
N PRO A 275 -0.87 -3.64 2.21
CA PRO A 275 -1.77 -3.57 1.07
C PRO A 275 -2.69 -2.35 1.20
N ILE A 276 -3.22 -1.85 0.06
CA ILE A 276 -4.16 -0.72 0.08
C ILE A 276 -5.54 -1.15 0.57
N HIS A 277 -5.94 -2.41 0.33
CA HIS A 277 -7.26 -2.90 0.71
C HIS A 277 -7.53 -2.86 2.23
N GLY A 278 -8.77 -2.65 2.60
CA GLY A 278 -9.22 -2.70 3.99
C GLY A 278 -9.32 -4.11 4.56
N SER A 279 -9.97 -4.22 5.72
CA SER A 279 -10.07 -5.46 6.50
C SER A 279 -11.01 -6.53 5.93
N TYR A 280 -11.93 -6.19 5.05
CA TYR A 280 -12.91 -7.07 4.39
C TYR A 280 -13.44 -8.19 5.32
N PRO A 281 -14.17 -7.83 6.41
CA PRO A 281 -14.56 -8.79 7.46
C PRO A 281 -15.42 -9.96 6.97
N GLN A 282 -16.15 -9.77 5.86
CA GLN A 282 -17.01 -10.77 5.25
C GLN A 282 -16.22 -11.97 4.69
N ALA A 283 -14.95 -11.77 4.32
CA ALA A 283 -14.06 -12.81 3.80
C ALA A 283 -13.19 -13.47 4.87
N LYS A 284 -13.20 -12.97 6.11
CA LYS A 284 -12.40 -13.49 7.22
C LYS A 284 -12.57 -15.00 7.39
N LYS A 285 -11.46 -15.73 7.44
CA LYS A 285 -11.36 -17.20 7.60
C LYS A 285 -12.01 -18.01 6.47
N LYS A 286 -12.26 -17.39 5.32
CA LYS A 286 -12.83 -18.10 4.16
C LYS A 286 -11.78 -18.54 3.15
N ASN A 287 -10.52 -18.17 3.34
CA ASN A 287 -9.42 -18.50 2.42
C ASN A 287 -9.67 -18.02 0.97
N ILE A 288 -10.32 -16.83 0.80
CA ILE A 288 -10.68 -16.28 -0.50
C ILE A 288 -10.03 -14.91 -0.79
N ALA A 289 -9.43 -14.30 0.22
CA ALA A 289 -8.79 -12.99 0.07
C ALA A 289 -7.53 -13.08 -0.80
N ASN A 290 -7.36 -12.16 -1.72
CA ASN A 290 -6.17 -12.10 -2.56
C ASN A 290 -4.96 -11.65 -1.73
N PRO A 291 -3.87 -12.44 -1.59
CA PRO A 291 -2.72 -12.08 -0.79
C PRO A 291 -1.65 -11.30 -1.57
N ILE A 292 -1.81 -11.11 -2.89
CA ILE A 292 -0.77 -10.57 -3.77
C ILE A 292 -0.38 -9.16 -3.34
N ALA A 293 -1.32 -8.30 -2.97
CA ALA A 293 -1.01 -6.95 -2.49
C ALA A 293 -0.06 -6.95 -1.27
N SER A 294 -0.31 -7.82 -0.29
CA SER A 294 0.57 -7.98 0.88
C SER A 294 1.95 -8.52 0.52
N ILE A 295 2.00 -9.48 -0.43
CA ILE A 295 3.26 -10.05 -0.94
C ILE A 295 4.06 -8.99 -1.71
N LEU A 296 3.40 -8.18 -2.53
CA LEU A 296 4.03 -7.07 -3.25
C LEU A 296 4.49 -5.96 -2.29
N SER A 297 3.75 -5.72 -1.19
CA SER A 297 4.20 -4.80 -0.13
C SER A 297 5.46 -5.32 0.57
N ALA A 298 5.58 -6.64 0.74
CA ALA A 298 6.82 -7.27 1.21
C ALA A 298 7.97 -7.14 0.19
N ALA A 299 7.70 -7.15 -1.12
CA ALA A 299 8.71 -6.82 -2.13
C ALA A 299 9.18 -5.36 -2.01
N MET A 300 8.26 -4.41 -1.78
CA MET A 300 8.63 -3.01 -1.51
C MET A 300 9.48 -2.85 -0.23
N LEU A 301 9.26 -3.68 0.79
CA LEU A 301 10.12 -3.75 1.98
C LEU A 301 11.55 -4.15 1.58
N LEU A 302 11.71 -5.17 0.76
CA LEU A 302 13.03 -5.59 0.27
C LEU A 302 13.72 -4.49 -0.53
N GLU A 303 13.00 -3.80 -1.43
CA GLU A 303 13.52 -2.64 -2.18
C GLU A 303 13.99 -1.52 -1.26
N HIS A 304 13.22 -1.22 -0.22
CA HIS A 304 13.56 -0.17 0.76
C HIS A 304 14.90 -0.42 1.44
N PHE A 305 15.23 -1.68 1.73
CA PHE A 305 16.51 -2.08 2.31
C PHE A 305 17.61 -2.37 1.27
N GLY A 306 17.40 -2.02 -0.01
CA GLY A 306 18.37 -2.20 -1.09
C GLY A 306 18.49 -3.63 -1.61
N LEU A 307 17.59 -4.54 -1.21
CA LEU A 307 17.55 -5.93 -1.65
C LEU A 307 16.79 -6.05 -3.00
N GLN A 308 17.34 -5.42 -4.04
CA GLN A 308 16.68 -5.29 -5.35
C GLN A 308 16.53 -6.62 -6.10
N THR A 309 17.50 -7.53 -5.94
CA THR A 309 17.49 -8.86 -6.57
C THR A 309 16.40 -9.71 -5.95
N GLU A 310 16.29 -9.67 -4.63
CA GLU A 310 15.32 -10.40 -3.83
C GLU A 310 13.89 -9.89 -4.11
N ALA A 311 13.70 -8.58 -4.15
CA ALA A 311 12.43 -7.97 -4.53
C ALA A 311 12.00 -8.39 -5.94
N ARG A 312 12.92 -8.35 -6.91
CA ARG A 312 12.65 -8.83 -8.28
C ARG A 312 12.20 -10.28 -8.31
N LYS A 313 12.82 -11.16 -7.51
CA LYS A 313 12.41 -12.57 -7.40
C LYS A 313 10.98 -12.71 -6.89
N VAL A 314 10.54 -11.86 -5.96
CA VAL A 314 9.13 -11.84 -5.50
C VAL A 314 8.20 -11.39 -6.63
N TYR A 315 8.53 -10.31 -7.36
CA TYR A 315 7.73 -9.85 -8.50
C TYR A 315 7.60 -10.93 -9.59
N GLU A 316 8.71 -11.59 -9.95
CA GLU A 316 8.71 -12.69 -10.91
C GLU A 316 7.85 -13.88 -10.45
N ALA A 317 7.87 -14.20 -9.14
CA ALA A 317 7.04 -15.26 -8.59
C ALA A 317 5.55 -14.92 -8.63
N VAL A 318 5.19 -13.67 -8.39
CA VAL A 318 3.81 -13.17 -8.55
C VAL A 318 3.39 -13.23 -10.04
N GLU A 319 4.23 -12.77 -10.96
CA GLU A 319 3.95 -12.86 -12.41
C GLU A 319 3.71 -14.30 -12.85
N LYS A 320 4.50 -15.26 -12.34
CA LYS A 320 4.29 -16.71 -12.61
C LYS A 320 2.96 -17.20 -12.03
N ALA A 321 2.58 -16.80 -10.81
CA ALA A 321 1.29 -17.18 -10.24
C ALA A 321 0.12 -16.72 -11.13
N ILE A 322 0.19 -15.50 -11.66
CA ILE A 322 -0.79 -14.93 -12.57
C ILE A 322 -0.78 -15.68 -13.92
N GLU A 323 0.39 -15.95 -14.50
CA GLU A 323 0.56 -16.67 -15.74
C GLU A 323 -0.05 -18.08 -15.67
N TYR A 324 0.21 -18.82 -14.59
CA TYR A 324 -0.33 -20.15 -14.34
C TYR A 324 -1.77 -20.15 -13.81
N LYS A 325 -2.40 -18.97 -13.70
CA LYS A 325 -3.77 -18.78 -13.18
C LYS A 325 -3.97 -19.30 -11.74
N VAL A 326 -2.88 -19.35 -10.95
CA VAL A 326 -2.94 -19.61 -9.51
C VAL A 326 -3.26 -18.30 -8.82
N VAL A 327 -4.51 -17.90 -8.88
CA VAL A 327 -5.05 -16.63 -8.39
C VAL A 327 -6.39 -16.84 -7.69
N THR A 328 -6.82 -15.89 -6.88
CA THR A 328 -8.07 -15.92 -6.16
C THR A 328 -9.27 -15.51 -7.04
N VAL A 329 -10.48 -15.71 -6.53
CA VAL A 329 -11.75 -15.52 -7.27
C VAL A 329 -11.99 -14.08 -7.74
N ASP A 330 -11.35 -13.07 -7.16
CA ASP A 330 -11.45 -11.69 -7.59
C ASP A 330 -10.73 -11.43 -8.93
N LEU A 331 -9.71 -12.24 -9.27
CA LEU A 331 -8.99 -12.17 -10.53
C LEU A 331 -9.47 -13.21 -11.57
N ASN A 332 -10.01 -14.31 -11.10
CA ASN A 332 -10.59 -15.35 -11.95
C ASN A 332 -11.81 -15.96 -11.24
N PRO A 333 -13.05 -15.62 -11.64
CA PRO A 333 -14.25 -16.14 -11.00
C PRO A 333 -14.36 -17.67 -10.94
N ASP A 334 -13.72 -18.37 -11.87
CA ASP A 334 -13.67 -19.84 -11.93
C ASP A 334 -12.49 -20.43 -11.15
N SER A 335 -11.73 -19.61 -10.43
CA SER A 335 -10.58 -20.11 -9.68
C SER A 335 -11.00 -20.99 -8.51
N ARG A 336 -10.27 -22.11 -8.36
CA ARG A 336 -10.35 -23.01 -7.21
C ARG A 336 -9.30 -22.71 -6.13
N PHE A 337 -8.41 -21.77 -6.38
CA PHE A 337 -7.30 -21.44 -5.49
C PHE A 337 -7.72 -20.39 -4.47
N GLY A 338 -7.36 -20.62 -3.22
CA GLY A 338 -7.58 -19.67 -2.14
C GLY A 338 -6.33 -18.88 -1.76
N THR A 339 -6.44 -18.06 -0.72
CA THR A 339 -5.37 -17.23 -0.17
C THR A 339 -4.08 -18.03 0.10
N ASN A 340 -4.23 -19.21 0.73
CA ASN A 340 -3.10 -20.07 1.07
C ASN A 340 -2.43 -20.67 -0.17
N ASP A 341 -3.22 -21.15 -1.12
CA ASP A 341 -2.69 -21.78 -2.34
C ASP A 341 -1.84 -20.79 -3.15
N VAL A 342 -2.30 -19.55 -3.27
CA VAL A 342 -1.57 -18.47 -3.96
C VAL A 342 -0.25 -18.16 -3.23
N GLY A 343 -0.28 -18.01 -1.92
CA GLY A 343 0.91 -17.73 -1.13
C GLY A 343 1.92 -18.88 -1.14
N ASP A 344 1.45 -20.12 -1.04
CA ASP A 344 2.30 -21.32 -1.10
C ASP A 344 2.95 -21.48 -2.49
N PHE A 345 2.18 -21.25 -3.56
CA PHE A 345 2.72 -21.25 -4.92
C PHE A 345 3.85 -20.23 -5.08
N ILE A 346 3.61 -18.97 -4.71
CA ILE A 346 4.59 -17.88 -4.81
C ILE A 346 5.86 -18.22 -4.00
N SER A 347 5.70 -18.70 -2.77
CA SER A 347 6.83 -19.08 -1.91
C SER A 347 7.64 -20.24 -2.50
N ASN A 348 6.98 -21.23 -3.10
CA ASN A 348 7.65 -22.34 -3.77
C ASN A 348 8.42 -21.90 -5.02
N VAL A 349 7.87 -20.95 -5.80
CA VAL A 349 8.58 -20.36 -6.95
C VAL A 349 9.82 -19.58 -6.50
N ILE A 350 9.76 -18.89 -5.37
CA ILE A 350 10.93 -18.19 -4.80
C ILE A 350 12.03 -19.18 -4.40
N LEU A 351 11.68 -20.29 -3.76
CA LEU A 351 12.62 -21.31 -3.30
C LEU A 351 13.23 -22.16 -4.42
N SER A 352 12.54 -22.28 -5.56
CA SER A 352 13.02 -23.11 -6.66
C SER A 352 14.22 -22.47 -7.36
N LYS A 353 15.31 -23.25 -7.52
CA LYS A 353 16.49 -22.85 -8.31
C LYS A 353 16.32 -23.07 -9.81
N ASP A 354 15.39 -23.95 -10.18
CA ASP A 354 15.09 -24.31 -11.57
C ASP A 354 13.74 -23.74 -11.98
N ASP A 355 13.55 -23.48 -13.30
CA ASP A 355 12.24 -23.15 -13.83
C ASP A 355 11.30 -24.34 -13.63
N LEU A 356 10.36 -24.20 -12.72
CA LEU A 356 9.36 -25.22 -12.44
C LEU A 356 8.48 -25.37 -13.68
N TYR A 357 8.65 -26.47 -14.42
CA TYR A 357 7.77 -26.86 -15.50
C TYR A 357 6.44 -27.36 -14.92
N PHE A 358 5.52 -26.44 -14.68
CA PHE A 358 4.12 -26.80 -14.41
C PHE A 358 3.41 -27.01 -15.75
N LYS A 359 3.03 -28.23 -16.05
CA LYS A 359 2.04 -28.50 -17.10
C LYS A 359 0.69 -28.06 -16.58
N ASN A 360 -0.05 -27.25 -17.35
CA ASN A 360 -1.31 -26.62 -16.98
C ASN A 360 -2.39 -27.56 -16.40
N ASP A 361 -2.32 -28.87 -16.60
CA ASP A 361 -3.33 -29.84 -16.14
C ASP A 361 -3.02 -30.50 -14.79
N ASN A 362 -1.83 -30.28 -14.20
CA ASN A 362 -1.39 -30.97 -12.97
C ASN A 362 -0.57 -30.04 -12.04
N VAL A 363 -1.07 -28.84 -11.74
CA VAL A 363 -0.46 -28.02 -10.68
C VAL A 363 -0.76 -28.67 -9.34
N GLN A 364 0.16 -29.51 -8.85
CA GLN A 364 0.18 -29.97 -7.46
C GLN A 364 0.92 -28.93 -6.65
N ILE A 365 0.18 -28.16 -5.87
CA ILE A 365 0.75 -27.24 -4.89
C ILE A 365 1.15 -28.08 -3.68
N GLY A 366 2.44 -28.30 -3.51
CA GLY A 366 2.97 -28.84 -2.25
C GLY A 366 2.65 -27.84 -1.14
N GLN A 367 2.07 -28.31 -0.03
CA GLN A 367 1.92 -27.46 1.15
C GLN A 367 3.32 -27.02 1.58
N SER A 368 3.50 -25.71 1.70
CA SER A 368 4.74 -25.17 2.27
C SER A 368 4.86 -25.69 3.72
N THR A 369 5.95 -26.39 4.03
CA THR A 369 6.27 -26.83 5.39
C THR A 369 6.78 -25.71 6.28
N ILE A 370 6.65 -24.46 5.81
CA ILE A 370 7.04 -23.26 6.54
C ILE A 370 5.88 -22.89 7.48
N VAL A 371 6.01 -23.21 8.75
CA VAL A 371 5.09 -22.87 9.84
C VAL A 371 5.56 -21.61 10.56
#